data_144d387fbb75fe5f984a02095c7a75fd
#
_entry.id   144d387fbb75fe5f984a02095c7a75fd
#
_cell.length_a   1.000
_cell.length_b   1.000
_cell.length_c   1.000
_cell.angle_alpha   90.00
_cell.angle_beta   90.00
_cell.angle_gamma   90.00
#
_symmetry.space_group_name_H-M   'P 1'
#
loop_
_entity.id
_entity.type
_entity.pdbx_description
1 polymer ?
#
loop_
_entity_poly.entity_id
_entity_poly.type
_entity_poly.pdbx_seq_one_letter_code
_entity_poly.pdbx_strand_id
1 'polypeptide(L)'
;MLEINSYSSTILRDISFFLKENENLIILGENGAGKSTLAKVLSNLISNNNVKLFGENIGKIPDFKRAKLINYIPPKLSIFDEYVTLREFLELSSIDVVDNEKIDKIISLLKLEKLENRYCKAFSSGEKQLLLLASSIMHDAEITIFDELTANLDISRLKEVFEIFNSDLLKQKIIITHNLDLANALKYKVLFVKDGKIEFFGEHEEFFTNENLQRFYNNTILKLQNHLVVNL
;
A
#
# COMPACT_ATOMS: atom_id res chain seq x y z
N MET A 1 12.48 -5.00 -8.13
CA MET A 1 13.61 -4.27 -7.51
C MET A 1 13.32 -2.77 -7.53
N LEU A 2 13.35 -2.11 -6.36
CA LEU A 2 13.09 -0.67 -6.18
C LEU A 2 14.20 -0.06 -5.34
N GLU A 3 14.74 1.06 -5.77
CA GLU A 3 15.84 1.77 -5.11
C GLU A 3 15.51 3.26 -5.04
N ILE A 4 15.80 3.89 -3.92
CA ILE A 4 15.79 5.35 -3.76
C ILE A 4 17.10 5.78 -3.12
N ASN A 5 17.74 6.85 -3.67
CA ASN A 5 19.04 7.33 -3.23
C ASN A 5 18.98 8.82 -2.92
N SER A 6 19.31 9.17 -1.67
CA SER A 6 19.53 10.53 -1.18
C SER A 6 18.44 11.51 -1.60
N TYR A 7 17.16 11.11 -1.49
CA TYR A 7 16.04 11.98 -1.79
C TYR A 7 15.74 12.92 -0.63
N SER A 8 15.67 14.22 -0.93
CA SER A 8 15.27 15.25 0.03
C SER A 8 14.23 16.20 -0.58
N SER A 9 13.32 16.66 0.25
CA SER A 9 12.28 17.66 -0.07
C SER A 9 12.00 18.53 1.15
N THR A 10 10.93 19.31 1.14
CA THR A 10 10.48 20.06 2.32
C THR A 10 10.00 19.16 3.46
N ILE A 11 9.59 17.93 3.14
CA ILE A 11 9.02 16.96 4.11
C ILE A 11 9.99 15.81 4.39
N LEU A 12 10.66 15.29 3.38
CA LEU A 12 11.56 14.14 3.47
C LEU A 12 13.03 14.59 3.49
N ARG A 13 13.88 13.89 4.25
CA ARG A 13 15.27 14.26 4.49
C ARG A 13 16.17 13.06 4.30
N ASP A 14 16.99 13.08 3.25
CA ASP A 14 18.01 12.07 2.92
C ASP A 14 17.49 10.64 2.94
N ILE A 15 16.41 10.40 2.22
CA ILE A 15 15.78 9.08 2.13
C ILE A 15 16.59 8.21 1.19
N SER A 16 17.09 7.09 1.71
CA SER A 16 17.81 6.08 0.94
C SER A 16 17.45 4.68 1.43
N PHE A 17 16.98 3.81 0.54
CA PHE A 17 16.82 2.37 0.82
C PHE A 17 16.74 1.57 -0.49
N PHE A 18 16.89 0.27 -0.36
CA PHE A 18 16.82 -0.68 -1.46
C PHE A 18 15.90 -1.84 -1.09
N LEU A 19 14.96 -2.17 -1.97
CA LEU A 19 14.03 -3.28 -1.85
C LEU A 19 14.25 -4.25 -3.02
N LYS A 20 14.56 -5.50 -2.73
CA LYS A 20 14.75 -6.54 -3.75
C LYS A 20 13.43 -6.90 -4.41
N GLU A 21 13.50 -7.61 -5.52
CA GLU A 21 12.32 -8.23 -6.13
C GLU A 21 11.67 -9.20 -5.14
N ASN A 22 10.34 -9.24 -5.17
CA ASN A 22 9.52 -10.08 -4.29
C ASN A 22 9.66 -9.81 -2.77
N GLU A 23 10.43 -8.81 -2.35
CA GLU A 23 10.41 -8.35 -0.96
C GLU A 23 9.23 -7.41 -0.74
N ASN A 24 8.33 -7.78 0.15
CA ASN A 24 7.23 -6.90 0.57
C ASN A 24 7.71 -5.95 1.68
N LEU A 25 7.11 -4.75 1.75
CA LEU A 25 7.50 -3.71 2.68
C LEU A 25 6.29 -3.14 3.41
N ILE A 26 6.43 -2.92 4.71
CA ILE A 26 5.51 -2.11 5.50
C ILE A 26 6.20 -0.80 5.85
N ILE A 27 5.52 0.30 5.59
CA ILE A 27 5.97 1.64 5.99
C ILE A 27 5.14 2.10 7.18
N LEU A 28 5.80 2.25 8.32
CA LEU A 28 5.25 2.70 9.59
C LEU A 28 5.75 4.10 9.94
N GLY A 29 5.10 4.75 10.88
CA GLY A 29 5.48 6.05 11.41
C GLY A 29 4.27 6.88 11.82
N GLU A 30 4.50 7.96 12.55
CA GLU A 30 3.46 8.86 13.04
C GLU A 30 2.73 9.59 11.90
N ASN A 31 1.56 10.15 12.20
CA ASN A 31 0.85 11.01 11.26
C ASN A 31 1.70 12.25 10.94
N GLY A 32 1.79 12.60 9.67
CA GLY A 32 2.64 13.72 9.23
C GLY A 32 4.12 13.38 9.04
N ALA A 33 4.59 12.17 9.36
CA ALA A 33 6.00 11.76 9.21
C ALA A 33 6.51 11.74 7.76
N GLY A 34 5.63 11.84 6.75
CA GLY A 34 6.02 11.85 5.34
C GLY A 34 5.76 10.56 4.58
N LYS A 35 5.07 9.57 5.16
CA LYS A 35 4.80 8.25 4.55
C LYS A 35 4.11 8.34 3.17
N SER A 36 2.99 9.07 3.09
CA SER A 36 2.26 9.27 1.81
C SER A 36 3.07 10.09 0.81
N THR A 37 3.91 11.03 1.29
CA THR A 37 4.84 11.76 0.42
C THR A 37 5.88 10.81 -0.16
N LEU A 38 6.45 9.92 0.66
CA LEU A 38 7.38 8.89 0.21
C LEU A 38 6.73 7.98 -0.84
N ALA A 39 5.51 7.50 -0.61
CA ALA A 39 4.76 6.69 -1.57
C ALA A 39 4.60 7.38 -2.94
N LYS A 40 4.24 8.67 -2.93
CA LYS A 40 4.11 9.48 -4.15
C LYS A 40 5.44 9.71 -4.86
N VAL A 41 6.54 9.82 -4.12
CA VAL A 41 7.90 9.89 -4.70
C VAL A 41 8.27 8.55 -5.34
N LEU A 42 8.04 7.42 -4.65
CA LEU A 42 8.34 6.08 -5.14
C LEU A 42 7.54 5.72 -6.40
N SER A 43 6.31 6.24 -6.53
CA SER A 43 5.44 6.03 -7.71
C SER A 43 5.62 7.09 -8.81
N ASN A 44 6.52 8.07 -8.62
CA ASN A 44 6.74 9.22 -9.51
C ASN A 44 5.52 10.14 -9.68
N LEU A 45 4.55 10.08 -8.79
CA LEU A 45 3.49 11.10 -8.70
C LEU A 45 4.05 12.44 -8.23
N ILE A 46 5.15 12.41 -7.48
CA ILE A 46 6.06 13.55 -7.29
C ILE A 46 7.28 13.24 -8.14
N SER A 47 7.43 13.98 -9.23
CA SER A 47 8.51 13.79 -10.21
C SER A 47 9.88 13.90 -9.55
N ASN A 48 10.75 12.93 -9.83
CA ASN A 48 12.10 12.87 -9.27
C ASN A 48 13.04 12.02 -10.14
N ASN A 49 14.35 12.14 -9.85
CA ASN A 49 15.41 11.34 -10.49
C ASN A 49 16.14 10.43 -9.50
N ASN A 50 15.64 10.32 -8.27
CA ASN A 50 16.29 9.58 -7.18
C ASN A 50 15.80 8.13 -7.08
N VAL A 51 14.66 7.82 -7.70
CA VAL A 51 14.06 6.48 -7.69
C VAL A 51 14.44 5.71 -8.94
N LYS A 52 14.83 4.44 -8.77
CA LYS A 52 15.02 3.48 -9.85
C LYS A 52 14.07 2.29 -9.67
N LEU A 53 13.40 1.90 -10.75
CA LEU A 53 12.62 0.67 -10.86
C LEU A 53 13.35 -0.29 -11.79
N PHE A 54 13.66 -1.49 -11.31
CA PHE A 54 14.37 -2.53 -12.08
C PHE A 54 15.65 -1.99 -12.76
N GLY A 55 16.37 -1.09 -12.07
CA GLY A 55 17.61 -0.47 -12.53
C GLY A 55 17.45 0.76 -13.43
N GLU A 56 16.23 1.06 -13.90
CA GLU A 56 15.94 2.23 -14.73
C GLU A 56 15.42 3.41 -13.89
N ASN A 57 15.89 4.63 -14.17
CA ASN A 57 15.38 5.82 -13.48
C ASN A 57 13.90 6.03 -13.77
N ILE A 58 13.07 6.14 -12.71
CA ILE A 58 11.61 6.19 -12.81
C ILE A 58 11.10 7.34 -13.66
N GLY A 59 11.76 8.50 -13.62
CA GLY A 59 11.40 9.67 -14.41
C GLY A 59 11.69 9.52 -15.91
N LYS A 60 12.49 8.51 -16.31
CA LYS A 60 12.78 8.21 -17.72
C LYS A 60 11.91 7.10 -18.29
N ILE A 61 11.19 6.36 -17.44
CA ILE A 61 10.28 5.29 -17.87
C ILE A 61 9.02 5.94 -18.46
N PRO A 62 8.63 5.62 -19.71
CA PRO A 62 7.38 6.10 -20.28
C PRO A 62 6.16 5.72 -19.43
N ASP A 63 5.16 6.59 -19.35
CA ASP A 63 4.00 6.44 -18.45
C ASP A 63 3.32 5.09 -18.58
N PHE A 64 3.07 4.62 -19.81
CA PHE A 64 2.46 3.32 -20.05
C PHE A 64 3.29 2.14 -19.52
N LYS A 65 4.61 2.19 -19.68
CA LYS A 65 5.52 1.17 -19.14
C LYS A 65 5.57 1.27 -17.62
N ARG A 66 5.63 2.50 -17.07
CA ARG A 66 5.68 2.73 -15.62
C ARG A 66 4.41 2.23 -14.93
N ALA A 67 3.22 2.43 -15.54
CA ALA A 67 1.97 1.92 -14.99
C ALA A 67 1.99 0.39 -14.80
N LYS A 68 2.64 -0.37 -15.69
CA LYS A 68 2.83 -1.83 -15.51
C LYS A 68 3.81 -2.19 -14.40
N LEU A 69 4.74 -1.30 -14.06
CA LEU A 69 5.78 -1.57 -13.08
C LEU A 69 5.37 -1.15 -11.66
N ILE A 70 4.65 -0.05 -11.51
CA ILE A 70 4.28 0.47 -10.20
C ILE A 70 2.89 1.09 -10.21
N ASN A 71 2.07 0.70 -9.25
CA ASN A 71 0.74 1.23 -9.01
C ASN A 71 0.67 1.86 -7.61
N TYR A 72 -0.02 2.99 -7.47
CA TYR A 72 -0.26 3.66 -6.21
C TYR A 72 -1.75 3.71 -5.90
N ILE A 73 -2.14 3.10 -4.80
CA ILE A 73 -3.50 3.08 -4.28
C ILE A 73 -3.61 4.13 -3.15
N PRO A 74 -4.38 5.20 -3.37
CA PRO A 74 -4.49 6.30 -2.42
C PRO A 74 -5.35 5.91 -1.20
N PRO A 75 -5.25 6.64 -0.07
CA PRO A 75 -6.01 6.36 1.15
C PRO A 75 -7.52 6.61 1.00
N LYS A 76 -7.90 7.39 -0.01
CA LYS A 76 -9.31 7.71 -0.31
C LYS A 76 -9.54 7.70 -1.81
N LEU A 77 -10.60 7.03 -2.23
CA LEU A 77 -11.08 7.06 -3.59
C LEU A 77 -11.95 8.29 -3.82
N SER A 78 -11.55 9.14 -4.76
CA SER A 78 -12.35 10.25 -5.26
C SER A 78 -12.98 9.84 -6.59
N ILE A 79 -14.31 9.78 -6.65
CA ILE A 79 -15.06 9.41 -7.84
C ILE A 79 -15.71 10.68 -8.38
N PHE A 80 -15.31 11.09 -9.57
CA PHE A 80 -15.81 12.31 -10.22
C PHE A 80 -17.04 12.01 -11.09
N ASP A 81 -17.07 10.84 -11.73
CA ASP A 81 -18.21 10.41 -12.53
C ASP A 81 -19.27 9.76 -11.61
N GLU A 82 -20.52 10.25 -11.70
CA GLU A 82 -21.61 9.82 -10.84
C GLU A 82 -22.19 8.47 -11.26
N TYR A 83 -21.96 8.06 -12.50
CA TYR A 83 -22.64 6.93 -13.14
C TYR A 83 -21.73 5.70 -13.35
N VAL A 84 -20.45 5.78 -12.99
CA VAL A 84 -19.54 4.63 -13.08
C VAL A 84 -19.95 3.55 -12.08
N THR A 85 -20.28 2.37 -12.59
CA THR A 85 -20.55 1.16 -11.80
C THR A 85 -19.26 0.49 -11.33
N LEU A 86 -19.37 -0.46 -10.39
CA LEU A 86 -18.20 -1.25 -9.93
C LEU A 86 -17.54 -1.98 -11.11
N ARG A 87 -18.34 -2.66 -11.95
CA ARG A 87 -17.81 -3.39 -13.11
C ARG A 87 -17.05 -2.47 -14.06
N GLU A 88 -17.63 -1.36 -14.47
CA GLU A 88 -16.97 -0.37 -15.33
C GLU A 88 -15.69 0.20 -14.70
N PHE A 89 -15.69 0.43 -13.38
CA PHE A 89 -14.48 0.87 -12.68
C PHE A 89 -13.36 -0.15 -12.74
N LEU A 90 -13.67 -1.45 -12.64
CA LEU A 90 -12.68 -2.53 -12.79
C LEU A 90 -12.19 -2.65 -14.26
N GLU A 91 -13.07 -2.49 -15.24
CA GLU A 91 -12.69 -2.43 -16.66
C GLU A 91 -11.70 -1.29 -16.91
N LEU A 92 -11.98 -0.10 -16.39
CA LEU A 92 -11.10 1.08 -16.49
C LEU A 92 -9.78 0.91 -15.73
N SER A 93 -9.72 0.00 -14.76
CA SER A 93 -8.51 -0.29 -13.99
C SER A 93 -7.53 -1.22 -14.73
N SER A 94 -7.96 -1.85 -15.81
CA SER A 94 -7.10 -2.71 -16.64
C SER A 94 -6.12 -1.86 -17.46
N ILE A 95 -4.85 -2.24 -17.50
CA ILE A 95 -3.84 -1.59 -18.36
C ILE A 95 -3.83 -2.19 -19.75
N ASP A 96 -4.14 -3.47 -19.86
CA ASP A 96 -4.17 -4.24 -21.09
C ASP A 96 -5.64 -4.48 -21.55
N VAL A 97 -5.86 -5.51 -22.33
CA VAL A 97 -7.21 -5.89 -22.77
C VAL A 97 -8.05 -6.29 -21.56
N VAL A 98 -9.29 -5.81 -21.52
CA VAL A 98 -10.24 -6.13 -20.44
C VAL A 98 -10.51 -7.63 -20.43
N ASP A 99 -10.29 -8.26 -19.29
CA ASP A 99 -10.56 -9.67 -19.03
C ASP A 99 -11.79 -9.79 -18.11
N ASN A 100 -12.94 -10.09 -18.71
CA ASN A 100 -14.20 -10.25 -17.99
C ASN A 100 -14.18 -11.43 -17.01
N GLU A 101 -13.49 -12.52 -17.31
CA GLU A 101 -13.37 -13.65 -16.37
C GLU A 101 -12.56 -13.26 -15.13
N LYS A 102 -11.52 -12.45 -15.31
CA LYS A 102 -10.73 -11.90 -14.21
C LYS A 102 -11.58 -10.97 -13.34
N ILE A 103 -12.42 -10.11 -13.96
CA ILE A 103 -13.35 -9.23 -13.24
C ILE A 103 -14.32 -10.07 -12.41
N ASP A 104 -14.98 -11.08 -12.98
CA ASP A 104 -15.94 -11.93 -12.29
C ASP A 104 -15.29 -12.67 -11.11
N LYS A 105 -14.06 -13.16 -11.28
CA LYS A 105 -13.26 -13.79 -10.21
C LYS A 105 -12.95 -12.81 -9.07
N ILE A 106 -12.57 -11.57 -9.39
CA ILE A 106 -12.27 -10.54 -8.38
C ILE A 106 -13.54 -10.14 -7.60
N ILE A 107 -14.66 -9.94 -8.32
CA ILE A 107 -15.96 -9.63 -7.71
C ILE A 107 -16.37 -10.72 -6.73
N SER A 108 -16.27 -11.98 -7.13
CA SER A 108 -16.60 -13.14 -6.28
C SER A 108 -15.65 -13.28 -5.09
N LEU A 109 -14.34 -13.12 -5.31
CA LEU A 109 -13.32 -13.21 -4.28
C LEU A 109 -13.54 -12.21 -3.14
N LEU A 110 -13.91 -10.97 -3.50
CA LEU A 110 -14.14 -9.89 -2.55
C LEU A 110 -15.61 -9.76 -2.10
N LYS A 111 -16.47 -10.69 -2.54
CA LYS A 111 -17.92 -10.73 -2.21
C LYS A 111 -18.62 -9.41 -2.56
N LEU A 112 -18.35 -8.91 -3.77
CA LEU A 112 -18.85 -7.63 -4.27
C LEU A 112 -20.03 -7.78 -5.25
N GLU A 113 -20.60 -8.97 -5.43
CA GLU A 113 -21.66 -9.28 -6.40
C GLU A 113 -22.86 -8.33 -6.27
N LYS A 114 -23.23 -8.00 -5.02
CA LYS A 114 -24.35 -7.07 -4.76
C LYS A 114 -24.05 -5.62 -5.13
N LEU A 115 -22.78 -5.30 -5.36
CA LEU A 115 -22.32 -3.95 -5.71
C LEU A 115 -22.02 -3.81 -7.20
N GLU A 116 -21.95 -4.89 -7.94
CA GLU A 116 -21.45 -4.96 -9.31
C GLU A 116 -22.05 -3.88 -10.23
N ASN A 117 -23.38 -3.72 -10.20
CA ASN A 117 -24.11 -2.77 -11.03
C ASN A 117 -24.48 -1.47 -10.28
N ARG A 118 -23.97 -1.28 -9.05
CA ARG A 118 -24.20 -0.04 -8.29
C ARG A 118 -23.18 1.01 -8.65
N TYR A 119 -23.61 2.27 -8.65
CA TYR A 119 -22.73 3.41 -8.87
C TYR A 119 -21.74 3.57 -7.73
N CYS A 120 -20.45 3.62 -8.06
CA CYS A 120 -19.34 3.69 -7.09
C CYS A 120 -19.41 4.93 -6.19
N LYS A 121 -20.02 6.03 -6.66
CA LYS A 121 -20.25 7.26 -5.86
C LYS A 121 -21.04 6.98 -4.59
N ALA A 122 -22.00 6.06 -4.65
CA ALA A 122 -22.89 5.69 -3.55
C ALA A 122 -22.28 4.69 -2.55
N PHE A 123 -21.02 4.27 -2.75
CA PHE A 123 -20.36 3.32 -1.87
C PHE A 123 -20.00 3.95 -0.53
N SER A 124 -20.14 3.16 0.53
CA SER A 124 -19.58 3.46 1.85
C SER A 124 -18.05 3.55 1.79
N SER A 125 -17.42 4.08 2.84
CA SER A 125 -15.96 4.16 2.92
C SER A 125 -15.30 2.79 2.81
N GLY A 126 -15.83 1.76 3.49
CA GLY A 126 -15.32 0.39 3.43
C GLY A 126 -15.50 -0.25 2.04
N GLU A 127 -16.66 -0.05 1.40
CA GLU A 127 -16.89 -0.52 0.02
C GLU A 127 -15.93 0.15 -0.97
N LYS A 128 -15.61 1.43 -0.79
CA LYS A 128 -14.59 2.13 -1.60
C LYS A 128 -13.18 1.57 -1.38
N GLN A 129 -12.84 1.15 -0.18
CA GLN A 129 -11.54 0.50 0.08
C GLN A 129 -11.44 -0.87 -0.60
N LEU A 130 -12.53 -1.66 -0.58
CA LEU A 130 -12.57 -2.92 -1.31
C LEU A 130 -12.53 -2.73 -2.83
N LEU A 131 -13.18 -1.68 -3.36
CA LEU A 131 -13.07 -1.32 -4.76
C LEU A 131 -11.63 -0.96 -5.15
N LEU A 132 -10.91 -0.20 -4.30
CA LEU A 132 -9.49 0.11 -4.51
C LEU A 132 -8.62 -1.16 -4.49
N LEU A 133 -8.91 -2.11 -3.60
CA LEU A 133 -8.21 -3.39 -3.57
C LEU A 133 -8.52 -4.21 -4.84
N ALA A 134 -9.78 -4.30 -5.25
CA ALA A 134 -10.21 -4.96 -6.47
C ALA A 134 -9.52 -4.36 -7.71
N SER A 135 -9.47 -3.04 -7.79
CA SER A 135 -8.81 -2.33 -8.89
C SER A 135 -7.31 -2.59 -8.93
N SER A 136 -6.66 -2.74 -7.77
CA SER A 136 -5.22 -3.06 -7.71
C SER A 136 -4.90 -4.46 -8.23
N ILE A 137 -5.77 -5.45 -7.95
CA ILE A 137 -5.65 -6.82 -8.48
C ILE A 137 -5.91 -6.83 -10.00
N MET A 138 -6.88 -6.03 -10.46
CA MET A 138 -7.16 -5.89 -11.89
C MET A 138 -6.00 -5.25 -12.65
N HIS A 139 -5.40 -4.22 -12.07
CA HIS A 139 -4.27 -3.46 -12.62
C HIS A 139 -3.00 -4.32 -12.79
N ASP A 140 -2.72 -5.23 -11.85
CA ASP A 140 -1.66 -6.25 -11.91
C ASP A 140 -0.22 -5.69 -12.12
N ALA A 141 0.12 -4.58 -11.49
CA ALA A 141 1.47 -4.03 -11.53
C ALA A 141 2.49 -4.91 -10.81
N GLU A 142 3.78 -4.80 -11.18
CA GLU A 142 4.88 -5.52 -10.52
C GLU A 142 5.04 -5.10 -9.04
N ILE A 143 4.80 -3.82 -8.74
CA ILE A 143 4.81 -3.26 -7.38
C ILE A 143 3.52 -2.49 -7.15
N THR A 144 2.78 -2.80 -6.09
CA THR A 144 1.61 -2.01 -5.68
C THR A 144 1.86 -1.38 -4.32
N ILE A 145 1.70 -0.05 -4.26
CA ILE A 145 1.80 0.73 -3.02
C ILE A 145 0.39 1.01 -2.51
N PHE A 146 0.07 0.55 -1.30
CA PHE A 146 -1.20 0.81 -0.62
C PHE A 146 -0.99 1.86 0.46
N ASP A 147 -1.65 3.01 0.33
CA ASP A 147 -1.59 4.08 1.32
C ASP A 147 -2.84 4.04 2.20
N GLU A 148 -2.69 3.53 3.44
CA GLU A 148 -3.75 3.45 4.46
C GLU A 148 -5.04 2.73 4.01
N LEU A 149 -4.93 1.71 3.12
CA LEU A 149 -6.09 1.00 2.56
C LEU A 149 -7.03 0.44 3.63
N THR A 150 -6.52 0.09 4.80
CA THR A 150 -7.29 -0.61 5.85
C THR A 150 -7.94 0.31 6.89
N ALA A 151 -7.79 1.63 6.76
CA ALA A 151 -8.18 2.60 7.80
C ALA A 151 -9.69 2.62 8.14
N ASN A 152 -10.56 2.20 7.22
CA ASN A 152 -12.02 2.26 7.38
C ASN A 152 -12.70 0.88 7.22
N LEU A 153 -11.96 -0.19 7.42
CA LEU A 153 -12.48 -1.55 7.32
C LEU A 153 -12.88 -2.08 8.70
N ASP A 154 -13.99 -2.79 8.75
CA ASP A 154 -14.35 -3.61 9.90
C ASP A 154 -13.44 -4.85 10.02
N ILE A 155 -13.53 -5.54 11.15
CA ILE A 155 -12.65 -6.69 11.46
C ILE A 155 -12.81 -7.82 10.42
N SER A 156 -14.02 -8.05 9.90
CA SER A 156 -14.26 -9.12 8.92
C SER A 156 -13.61 -8.80 7.58
N ARG A 157 -13.72 -7.56 7.13
CA ARG A 157 -13.10 -7.06 5.90
C ARG A 157 -11.58 -6.94 6.02
N LEU A 158 -11.09 -6.57 7.19
CA LEU A 158 -9.65 -6.56 7.47
C LEU A 158 -9.03 -7.95 7.31
N LYS A 159 -9.74 -9.01 7.73
CA LYS A 159 -9.30 -10.40 7.52
C LYS A 159 -9.22 -10.74 6.03
N GLU A 160 -10.23 -10.39 5.24
CA GLU A 160 -10.22 -10.63 3.78
C GLU A 160 -9.03 -9.91 3.10
N VAL A 161 -8.76 -8.65 3.47
CA VAL A 161 -7.60 -7.89 2.96
C VAL A 161 -6.28 -8.54 3.38
N PHE A 162 -6.17 -9.01 4.63
CA PHE A 162 -5.00 -9.73 5.12
C PHE A 162 -4.73 -11.01 4.31
N GLU A 163 -5.77 -11.79 4.00
CA GLU A 163 -5.66 -13.00 3.17
C GLU A 163 -5.14 -12.65 1.75
N ILE A 164 -5.62 -11.56 1.15
CA ILE A 164 -5.14 -11.09 -0.16
C ILE A 164 -3.68 -10.61 -0.09
N PHE A 165 -3.32 -9.86 0.95
CA PHE A 165 -1.92 -9.44 1.11
C PHE A 165 -0.96 -10.62 1.27
N ASN A 166 -1.39 -11.72 1.85
CA ASN A 166 -0.60 -12.95 1.97
C ASN A 166 -0.70 -13.89 0.77
N SER A 167 -1.50 -13.56 -0.24
CA SER A 167 -1.63 -14.37 -1.46
C SER A 167 -0.71 -13.88 -2.58
N ASP A 168 -0.65 -14.67 -3.66
CA ASP A 168 0.07 -14.34 -4.90
C ASP A 168 -0.75 -13.49 -5.89
N LEU A 169 -1.93 -13.02 -5.49
CA LEU A 169 -2.80 -12.16 -6.31
C LEU A 169 -2.19 -10.78 -6.60
N LEU A 170 -1.31 -10.35 -5.74
CA LEU A 170 -0.51 -9.14 -5.87
C LEU A 170 0.96 -9.56 -5.80
N LYS A 171 1.76 -9.11 -6.75
CA LYS A 171 3.18 -9.46 -6.84
C LYS A 171 3.96 -8.87 -5.65
N GLN A 172 4.57 -7.72 -5.78
CA GLN A 172 5.28 -7.05 -4.69
C GLN A 172 4.41 -5.96 -4.06
N LYS A 173 4.32 -5.92 -2.73
CA LYS A 173 3.45 -5.03 -1.97
C LYS A 173 4.26 -4.09 -1.09
N ILE A 174 3.92 -2.79 -1.14
CA ILE A 174 4.39 -1.77 -0.19
C ILE A 174 3.15 -1.25 0.52
N ILE A 175 3.05 -1.46 1.82
CA ILE A 175 1.84 -1.15 2.60
C ILE A 175 2.17 -0.07 3.62
N ILE A 176 1.53 1.09 3.49
CA ILE A 176 1.54 2.13 4.51
C ILE A 176 0.34 1.88 5.41
N THR A 177 0.57 1.75 6.70
CA THR A 177 -0.50 1.57 7.69
C THR A 177 -0.08 2.12 9.05
N HIS A 178 -1.07 2.47 9.86
CA HIS A 178 -0.91 2.73 11.29
C HIS A 178 -1.41 1.56 12.15
N ASN A 179 -1.95 0.51 11.54
CA ASN A 179 -2.40 -0.70 12.21
C ASN A 179 -1.20 -1.62 12.49
N LEU A 180 -0.69 -1.58 13.71
CA LEU A 180 0.49 -2.35 14.12
C LEU A 180 0.21 -3.85 14.20
N ASP A 181 -1.01 -4.26 14.55
CA ASP A 181 -1.38 -5.68 14.57
C ASP A 181 -1.35 -6.28 13.17
N LEU A 182 -1.90 -5.56 12.18
CA LEU A 182 -1.79 -5.95 10.77
C LEU A 182 -0.33 -6.03 10.34
N ALA A 183 0.47 -5.00 10.65
CA ALA A 183 1.88 -4.95 10.31
C ALA A 183 2.66 -6.12 10.92
N ASN A 184 2.41 -6.42 12.20
CA ASN A 184 3.03 -7.55 12.89
C ASN A 184 2.59 -8.91 12.30
N ALA A 185 1.33 -9.04 11.88
CA ALA A 185 0.81 -10.29 11.32
C ALA A 185 1.33 -10.59 9.90
N LEU A 186 1.57 -9.57 9.07
CA LEU A 186 2.07 -9.73 7.70
C LEU A 186 3.53 -10.17 7.61
N LYS A 187 4.34 -9.91 8.63
CA LYS A 187 5.76 -10.30 8.69
C LYS A 187 6.60 -9.83 7.51
N TYR A 188 6.27 -8.67 6.95
CA TYR A 188 7.04 -8.05 5.89
C TYR A 188 8.20 -7.23 6.48
N LYS A 189 9.20 -6.94 5.65
CA LYS A 189 10.26 -5.97 6.00
C LYS A 189 9.65 -4.64 6.43
N VAL A 190 10.26 -3.95 7.37
CA VAL A 190 9.72 -2.71 7.95
C VAL A 190 10.63 -1.53 7.63
N LEU A 191 10.01 -0.43 7.23
CA LEU A 191 10.61 0.89 7.14
C LEU A 191 9.84 1.82 8.08
N PHE A 192 10.52 2.39 9.08
CA PHE A 192 9.91 3.34 10.01
C PHE A 192 10.38 4.75 9.71
N VAL A 193 9.40 5.63 9.45
CA VAL A 193 9.65 7.04 9.14
C VAL A 193 9.25 7.92 10.32
N LYS A 194 10.17 8.80 10.74
CA LYS A 194 9.93 9.82 11.77
C LYS A 194 10.55 11.15 11.31
N ASP A 195 9.81 12.23 11.44
CA ASP A 195 10.24 13.60 11.09
C ASP A 195 10.89 13.71 9.69
N GLY A 196 10.34 12.95 8.73
CA GLY A 196 10.82 12.91 7.36
C GLY A 196 12.10 12.11 7.14
N LYS A 197 12.58 11.34 8.12
CA LYS A 197 13.78 10.49 8.03
C LYS A 197 13.44 9.02 8.20
N ILE A 198 14.29 8.15 7.67
CA ILE A 198 14.25 6.73 7.96
C ILE A 198 14.99 6.50 9.29
N GLU A 199 14.25 6.11 10.32
CA GLU A 199 14.80 5.75 11.63
C GLU A 199 15.09 4.25 11.75
N PHE A 200 14.44 3.44 10.92
CA PHE A 200 14.66 2.00 10.84
C PHE A 200 14.33 1.49 9.43
N PHE A 201 15.15 0.57 8.95
CA PHE A 201 14.87 -0.26 7.78
C PHE A 201 15.51 -1.63 7.97
N GLY A 202 14.70 -2.67 8.08
CA GLY A 202 15.20 -4.02 8.39
C GLY A 202 14.10 -5.07 8.40
N GLU A 203 14.41 -6.22 8.96
CA GLU A 203 13.50 -7.36 9.03
C GLU A 203 12.41 -7.14 10.09
N HIS A 204 11.27 -7.80 9.88
CA HIS A 204 10.11 -7.74 10.78
C HIS A 204 10.49 -8.08 12.24
N GLU A 205 11.24 -9.17 12.44
CA GLU A 205 11.62 -9.66 13.77
C GLU A 205 12.48 -8.66 14.55
N GLU A 206 13.31 -7.89 13.84
CA GLU A 206 14.15 -6.85 14.45
C GLU A 206 13.31 -5.66 14.88
N PHE A 207 12.34 -5.23 14.05
CA PHE A 207 11.47 -4.09 14.38
C PHE A 207 10.54 -4.38 15.54
N PHE A 208 9.86 -5.53 15.54
CA PHE A 208 8.84 -5.90 16.54
C PHE A 208 9.43 -6.50 17.81
N THR A 209 10.57 -6.00 18.26
CA THR A 209 11.12 -6.22 19.60
C THR A 209 10.57 -5.19 20.59
N ASN A 210 10.49 -5.53 21.88
CA ASN A 210 10.04 -4.57 22.89
C ASN A 210 10.94 -3.33 22.96
N GLU A 211 12.24 -3.49 22.78
CA GLU A 211 13.21 -2.40 22.77
C GLU A 211 12.91 -1.38 21.64
N ASN A 212 12.73 -1.85 20.41
CA ASN A 212 12.44 -0.99 19.27
C ASN A 212 11.04 -0.38 19.36
N LEU A 213 10.04 -1.14 19.79
CA LEU A 213 8.68 -0.60 19.98
C LEU A 213 8.67 0.52 21.03
N GLN A 214 9.38 0.34 22.16
CA GLN A 214 9.52 1.39 23.17
C GLN A 214 10.25 2.62 22.63
N ARG A 215 11.32 2.43 21.86
CA ARG A 215 12.10 3.50 21.24
C ARG A 215 11.27 4.31 20.23
N PHE A 216 10.57 3.63 19.34
CA PHE A 216 9.87 4.30 18.23
C PHE A 216 8.51 4.87 18.63
N TYR A 217 7.86 4.29 19.65
CA TYR A 217 6.54 4.70 20.14
C TYR A 217 6.57 5.29 21.57
N ASN A 218 7.73 5.81 22.00
CA ASN A 218 7.88 6.53 23.28
C ASN A 218 7.31 5.76 24.48
N ASN A 219 7.58 4.45 24.58
CA ASN A 219 7.08 3.54 25.61
C ASN A 219 5.54 3.36 25.65
N THR A 220 4.81 3.80 24.61
CA THR A 220 3.34 3.67 24.59
C THR A 220 2.87 2.30 24.10
N ILE A 221 3.75 1.49 23.52
CA ILE A 221 3.43 0.18 22.96
C ILE A 221 4.34 -0.90 23.52
N LEU A 222 3.73 -2.00 23.94
CA LEU A 222 4.41 -3.22 24.38
C LEU A 222 3.94 -4.41 23.59
N LYS A 223 4.85 -5.35 23.33
CA LYS A 223 4.53 -6.64 22.74
C LYS A 223 4.38 -7.67 23.87
N LEU A 224 3.17 -8.21 24.02
CA LEU A 224 2.86 -9.31 24.92
C LEU A 224 2.55 -10.56 24.08
N GLN A 225 3.49 -11.49 24.03
CA GLN A 225 3.44 -12.64 23.12
C GLN A 225 3.32 -12.20 21.64
N ASN A 226 2.18 -12.46 21.01
CA ASN A 226 1.91 -12.06 19.62
C ASN A 226 1.03 -10.82 19.49
N HIS A 227 0.66 -10.17 20.59
CA HIS A 227 -0.22 -9.01 20.60
C HIS A 227 0.54 -7.73 20.94
N LEU A 228 0.12 -6.65 20.33
CA LEU A 228 0.61 -5.31 20.65
C LEU A 228 -0.42 -4.61 21.53
N VAL A 229 0.00 -4.12 22.66
CA VAL A 229 -0.88 -3.47 23.64
C VAL A 229 -0.40 -2.08 23.95
N VAL A 230 -1.34 -1.18 24.23
CA VAL A 230 -1.03 0.16 24.72
C VAL A 230 -0.57 0.06 26.17
N ASN A 231 0.60 0.62 26.45
CA ASN A 231 1.13 0.75 27.81
C ASN A 231 0.52 2.01 28.44
N LEU A 232 -0.48 1.81 29.30
CA LEU A 232 -1.23 2.87 30.00
C LEU A 232 -0.54 3.26 31.30
#